data_5c687faf0fdadfdc2dd045ad7444d9ce
#
_entry.id   5c687faf0fdadfdc2dd045ad7444d9ce
#
_cell.length_a   1.000
_cell.length_b   1.000
_cell.length_c   1.000
_cell.angle_alpha   90.00
_cell.angle_beta   90.00
_cell.angle_gamma   90.00
#
_symmetry.space_group_name_H-M   'P 1'
#
loop_
_entity.id
_entity.type
_entity.pdbx_description
1 polymer ?
#
loop_
_entity_poly.entity_id
_entity_poly.type
_entity_poly.pdbx_seq_one_letter_code
_entity_poly.pdbx_strand_id
1 'polypeptide(L)'
;MHPTQVLFPGTRQPVSLPVCDHYAGSEKLMRKSIALQQELGPVFDITLDCEDGASAGNEAEHARLVGSLIAGDDNRFGRIGARVHDVTSPFFEQDVATICATAVVANASRLAYLMLPKTDGLADVQRAIATISRHTSEAGRRMPPLHVLIETHGALEDVHRIAALPEVESLSFGVMDFVSAHYGAIPSSAMRSPGQFTHPLVARAKLEISAACHAHGKVPSHNVTTDIKDTAVVTGDAGRAAQEFGYTRMWSIHPNQIKAIVQTLSPADDEIGEAAQILLKARDVQWGPIQHDGALHDRASYRYYWSILQRGHAGGAALPAAVASWFAETKTATTATPISTTQQH
;
A
#
# COMPACT_ATOMS: atom_id res chain seq x y z
N MET A 1 -10.26 -20.05 -18.44
CA MET A 1 -10.72 -19.64 -17.09
C MET A 1 -9.65 -18.73 -16.52
N HIS A 2 -10.05 -17.57 -15.94
CA HIS A 2 -9.11 -16.60 -15.39
C HIS A 2 -8.45 -17.12 -14.10
N PRO A 3 -7.14 -16.87 -13.86
CA PRO A 3 -6.43 -17.39 -12.68
C PRO A 3 -7.14 -17.07 -11.35
N THR A 4 -7.66 -15.86 -11.20
CA THR A 4 -8.33 -15.43 -9.95
C THR A 4 -9.55 -16.28 -9.59
N GLN A 5 -10.32 -16.72 -10.59
CA GLN A 5 -11.52 -17.53 -10.38
C GLN A 5 -11.18 -18.95 -9.88
N VAL A 6 -10.02 -19.46 -10.28
CA VAL A 6 -9.60 -20.82 -9.93
C VAL A 6 -8.75 -20.86 -8.68
N LEU A 7 -7.87 -19.89 -8.52
CA LEU A 7 -6.90 -19.86 -7.41
C LEU A 7 -7.51 -19.34 -6.10
N PHE A 8 -8.57 -18.52 -6.20
CA PHE A 8 -9.22 -17.89 -5.04
C PHE A 8 -10.75 -18.08 -5.05
N PRO A 9 -11.26 -19.33 -5.17
CA PRO A 9 -12.70 -19.56 -5.23
C PRO A 9 -13.36 -19.19 -3.90
N GLY A 10 -14.28 -18.22 -3.94
CA GLY A 10 -15.02 -17.78 -2.76
C GLY A 10 -14.21 -17.02 -1.69
N THR A 11 -12.94 -16.69 -1.96
CA THR A 11 -12.09 -15.91 -1.06
C THR A 11 -11.75 -14.56 -1.65
N ARG A 12 -11.53 -13.56 -0.79
CA ARG A 12 -11.02 -12.25 -1.23
C ARG A 12 -9.62 -12.45 -1.80
N GLN A 13 -9.35 -11.85 -2.94
CA GLN A 13 -8.01 -11.82 -3.50
C GLN A 13 -7.12 -10.94 -2.62
N PRO A 14 -5.82 -11.29 -2.47
CA PRO A 14 -4.85 -10.40 -1.85
C PRO A 14 -4.81 -9.06 -2.57
N VAL A 15 -4.61 -7.99 -1.79
CA VAL A 15 -4.42 -6.64 -2.32
C VAL A 15 -3.09 -6.58 -3.09
N SER A 16 -3.09 -5.90 -4.23
CA SER A 16 -1.87 -5.62 -5.00
C SER A 16 -1.71 -4.11 -5.14
N LEU A 17 -0.59 -3.59 -4.66
CA LEU A 17 -0.22 -2.17 -4.72
C LEU A 17 1.15 -2.03 -5.37
N PRO A 18 1.50 -0.84 -5.92
CA PRO A 18 2.86 -0.53 -6.30
C PRO A 18 3.84 -0.74 -5.15
N VAL A 19 5.04 -1.17 -5.47
CA VAL A 19 6.06 -1.54 -4.46
C VAL A 19 6.66 -0.35 -3.71
N CYS A 20 6.39 0.89 -4.16
CA CYS A 20 6.88 2.12 -3.54
C CYS A 20 5.72 3.06 -3.24
N ASP A 21 5.80 3.75 -2.08
CA ASP A 21 4.90 4.82 -1.66
C ASP A 21 5.74 6.08 -1.38
N HIS A 22 5.55 7.15 -2.16
CA HIS A 22 6.36 8.34 -2.05
C HIS A 22 5.63 9.47 -1.34
N TYR A 23 6.20 9.96 -0.25
CA TYR A 23 5.63 11.02 0.58
C TYR A 23 6.12 12.40 0.17
N ALA A 24 5.19 13.36 0.12
CA ALA A 24 5.47 14.76 -0.17
C ALA A 24 4.60 15.67 0.70
N GLY A 25 5.23 16.54 1.53
CA GLY A 25 4.54 17.42 2.48
C GLY A 25 4.39 18.88 2.00
N SER A 26 5.25 19.39 1.12
CA SER A 26 5.11 20.76 0.60
C SER A 26 4.56 20.78 -0.83
N GLU A 27 3.83 21.82 -1.21
CA GLU A 27 3.27 21.98 -2.56
C GLU A 27 4.32 21.75 -3.66
N LYS A 28 5.51 22.32 -3.49
CA LYS A 28 6.62 22.14 -4.43
C LYS A 28 7.02 20.68 -4.60
N LEU A 29 7.10 19.92 -3.49
CA LEU A 29 7.44 18.50 -3.53
C LEU A 29 6.28 17.68 -4.08
N MET A 30 5.04 18.00 -3.71
CA MET A 30 3.84 17.33 -4.22
C MET A 30 3.76 17.43 -5.76
N ARG A 31 3.87 18.64 -6.32
CA ARG A 31 3.87 18.85 -7.78
C ARG A 31 5.04 18.14 -8.47
N LYS A 32 6.23 18.17 -7.85
CA LYS A 32 7.40 17.45 -8.38
C LYS A 32 7.16 15.93 -8.39
N SER A 33 6.54 15.37 -7.35
CA SER A 33 6.23 13.95 -7.26
C SER A 33 5.22 13.51 -8.31
N ILE A 34 4.19 14.34 -8.54
CA ILE A 34 3.19 14.10 -9.60
C ILE A 34 3.84 14.13 -10.99
N ALA A 35 4.69 15.11 -11.27
CA ALA A 35 5.43 15.18 -12.53
C ALA A 35 6.35 13.95 -12.71
N LEU A 36 7.03 13.52 -11.66
CA LEU A 36 7.87 12.32 -11.70
C LEU A 36 7.05 11.04 -11.94
N GLN A 37 5.84 10.94 -11.41
CA GLN A 37 4.96 9.81 -11.69
C GLN A 37 4.49 9.81 -13.15
N GLN A 38 4.30 10.97 -13.76
CA GLN A 38 3.99 11.06 -15.19
C GLN A 38 5.16 10.59 -16.07
N GLU A 39 6.40 10.86 -15.64
CA GLU A 39 7.62 10.41 -16.32
C GLU A 39 7.85 8.90 -16.18
N LEU A 40 7.74 8.37 -14.96
CA LEU A 40 8.06 6.99 -14.64
C LEU A 40 6.89 6.01 -14.85
N GLY A 41 5.66 6.53 -14.99
CA GLY A 41 4.44 5.71 -14.99
C GLY A 41 3.94 5.41 -13.57
N PRO A 42 2.86 4.59 -13.44
CA PRO A 42 2.18 4.29 -12.18
C PRO A 42 2.93 3.22 -11.34
N VAL A 43 4.27 3.24 -11.37
CA VAL A 43 5.12 2.25 -10.67
C VAL A 43 5.27 2.53 -9.18
N PHE A 44 4.78 3.68 -8.72
CA PHE A 44 4.72 4.06 -7.31
C PHE A 44 3.45 4.86 -7.02
N ASP A 45 2.98 4.81 -5.78
CA ASP A 45 1.94 5.68 -5.27
C ASP A 45 2.54 6.97 -4.70
N ILE A 46 1.74 8.02 -4.63
CA ILE A 46 2.11 9.29 -3.98
C ILE A 46 1.19 9.49 -2.79
N THR A 47 1.76 9.72 -1.61
CA THR A 47 1.04 10.18 -0.42
C THR A 47 1.30 11.66 -0.21
N LEU A 48 0.27 12.49 -0.41
CA LEU A 48 0.30 13.91 -0.07
C LEU A 48 0.06 14.06 1.42
N ASP A 49 0.99 14.73 2.10
CA ASP A 49 1.06 14.72 3.57
C ASP A 49 0.44 15.97 4.19
N CYS A 50 -0.55 15.79 5.08
CA CYS A 50 -1.14 16.86 5.87
C CYS A 50 -0.62 16.86 7.33
N GLU A 51 0.23 15.90 7.69
CA GLU A 51 0.70 15.67 9.05
C GLU A 51 2.16 16.13 9.21
N ASP A 52 3.06 15.34 9.79
CA ASP A 52 4.44 15.71 10.16
C ASP A 52 5.31 16.25 9.00
N GLY A 53 5.01 15.89 7.76
CA GLY A 53 5.72 16.42 6.58
C GLY A 53 5.19 17.75 6.07
N ALA A 54 4.06 18.25 6.59
CA ALA A 54 3.45 19.53 6.25
C ALA A 54 3.93 20.65 7.20
N SER A 55 3.75 21.90 6.78
CA SER A 55 4.01 23.06 7.63
C SER A 55 2.79 23.35 8.49
N ALA A 56 2.98 23.55 9.79
CA ALA A 56 1.91 23.90 10.71
C ALA A 56 1.39 25.34 10.49
N GLY A 57 0.12 25.57 10.82
CA GLY A 57 -0.52 26.88 10.89
C GLY A 57 -1.47 27.23 9.73
N ASN A 58 -1.54 26.39 8.68
CA ASN A 58 -2.43 26.57 7.53
C ASN A 58 -3.13 25.26 7.12
N GLU A 59 -3.50 24.43 8.09
CA GLU A 59 -3.96 23.06 7.89
C GLU A 59 -5.18 23.00 6.95
N ALA A 60 -6.15 23.89 7.12
CA ALA A 60 -7.35 23.94 6.27
C ALA A 60 -7.05 24.27 4.79
N GLU A 61 -6.12 25.18 4.56
CA GLU A 61 -5.69 25.56 3.20
C GLU A 61 -4.86 24.45 2.57
N HIS A 62 -4.02 23.82 3.39
CA HIS A 62 -3.20 22.68 2.97
C HIS A 62 -4.07 21.48 2.58
N ALA A 63 -5.10 21.14 3.35
CA ALA A 63 -6.05 20.07 3.01
C ALA A 63 -6.80 20.37 1.69
N ARG A 64 -7.18 21.65 1.44
CA ARG A 64 -7.78 22.05 0.14
C ARG A 64 -6.79 21.90 -1.02
N LEU A 65 -5.52 22.30 -0.82
CA LEU A 65 -4.47 22.11 -1.81
C LEU A 65 -4.29 20.62 -2.14
N VAL A 66 -4.19 19.76 -1.13
CA VAL A 66 -4.07 18.30 -1.29
C VAL A 66 -5.24 17.77 -2.11
N GLY A 67 -6.48 18.07 -1.73
CA GLY A 67 -7.67 17.63 -2.48
C GLY A 67 -7.68 18.15 -3.92
N SER A 68 -7.27 19.40 -4.17
CA SER A 68 -7.19 19.97 -5.51
C SER A 68 -6.14 19.31 -6.40
N LEU A 69 -4.99 18.95 -5.83
CA LEU A 69 -3.94 18.22 -6.55
C LEU A 69 -4.38 16.80 -6.91
N ILE A 70 -5.11 16.13 -6.00
CA ILE A 70 -5.69 14.80 -6.27
C ILE A 70 -6.74 14.88 -7.39
N ALA A 71 -7.58 15.91 -7.40
CA ALA A 71 -8.58 16.14 -8.45
C ALA A 71 -7.97 16.57 -9.77
N GLY A 72 -6.78 17.15 -9.78
CA GLY A 72 -6.14 17.74 -10.94
C GLY A 72 -5.89 16.75 -12.08
N ASP A 73 -5.87 17.27 -13.31
CA ASP A 73 -5.64 16.46 -14.52
C ASP A 73 -4.26 15.78 -14.54
N ASP A 74 -3.33 16.31 -13.77
CA ASP A 74 -1.98 15.74 -13.60
C ASP A 74 -2.00 14.41 -12.85
N ASN A 75 -3.04 14.10 -12.06
CA ASN A 75 -3.28 12.78 -11.47
C ASN A 75 -3.80 11.78 -12.53
N ARG A 76 -2.98 11.48 -13.52
CA ARG A 76 -3.36 10.65 -14.69
C ARG A 76 -3.65 9.21 -14.34
N PHE A 77 -3.01 8.68 -13.30
CA PHE A 77 -3.05 7.26 -12.98
C PHE A 77 -4.02 6.93 -11.84
N GLY A 78 -4.57 7.93 -11.13
CA GLY A 78 -5.41 7.70 -9.97
C GLY A 78 -4.66 7.00 -8.82
N ARG A 79 -3.37 7.34 -8.64
CA ARG A 79 -2.46 6.71 -7.68
C ARG A 79 -1.96 7.70 -6.62
N ILE A 80 -2.79 8.71 -6.29
CA ILE A 80 -2.46 9.71 -5.28
C ILE A 80 -3.41 9.53 -4.10
N GLY A 81 -2.84 9.24 -2.94
CA GLY A 81 -3.49 9.23 -1.63
C GLY A 81 -3.11 10.44 -0.79
N ALA A 82 -3.63 10.51 0.43
CA ALA A 82 -3.31 11.54 1.38
C ALA A 82 -3.10 10.96 2.78
N ARG A 83 -2.07 11.44 3.51
CA ARG A 83 -1.95 11.23 4.95
C ARG A 83 -2.64 12.39 5.66
N VAL A 84 -3.68 12.07 6.42
CA VAL A 84 -4.42 13.01 7.27
C VAL A 84 -3.75 13.11 8.65
N HIS A 85 -4.14 14.09 9.45
CA HIS A 85 -3.74 14.11 10.86
C HIS A 85 -4.26 12.88 11.61
N ASP A 86 -3.69 12.60 12.79
CA ASP A 86 -4.16 11.52 13.63
C ASP A 86 -5.61 11.74 14.12
N VAL A 87 -6.30 10.65 14.45
CA VAL A 87 -7.74 10.68 14.78
C VAL A 87 -8.08 11.48 16.05
N THR A 88 -7.10 11.79 16.89
CA THR A 88 -7.26 12.61 18.10
C THR A 88 -6.97 14.09 17.85
N SER A 89 -6.36 14.40 16.72
CA SER A 89 -6.06 15.77 16.31
C SER A 89 -7.35 16.57 16.02
N PRO A 90 -7.42 17.84 16.41
CA PRO A 90 -8.54 18.70 16.06
C PRO A 90 -8.68 18.94 14.55
N PHE A 91 -7.66 18.64 13.76
CA PHE A 91 -7.65 18.79 12.31
C PHE A 91 -8.13 17.56 11.53
N PHE A 92 -8.19 16.38 12.18
CA PHE A 92 -8.51 15.11 11.50
C PHE A 92 -9.83 15.17 10.72
N GLU A 93 -10.91 15.56 11.39
CA GLU A 93 -12.23 15.61 10.76
C GLU A 93 -12.29 16.64 9.62
N GLN A 94 -11.61 17.77 9.78
CA GLN A 94 -11.52 18.81 8.75
C GLN A 94 -10.73 18.33 7.53
N ASP A 95 -9.62 17.61 7.72
CA ASP A 95 -8.85 17.02 6.63
C ASP A 95 -9.71 16.05 5.82
N VAL A 96 -10.34 15.10 6.52
CA VAL A 96 -11.20 14.08 5.89
C VAL A 96 -12.33 14.74 5.10
N ALA A 97 -13.06 15.67 5.73
CA ALA A 97 -14.17 16.38 5.08
C ALA A 97 -13.70 17.14 3.84
N THR A 98 -12.61 17.90 3.97
CA THR A 98 -12.08 18.74 2.90
C THR A 98 -11.53 17.92 1.75
N ILE A 99 -10.69 16.90 2.01
CA ILE A 99 -10.09 16.07 0.97
C ILE A 99 -11.17 15.26 0.26
N CYS A 100 -12.09 14.63 1.00
CA CYS A 100 -13.18 13.86 0.39
C CYS A 100 -14.11 14.73 -0.46
N ALA A 101 -14.29 16.02 -0.10
CA ALA A 101 -15.11 16.94 -0.87
C ALA A 101 -14.40 17.46 -2.13
N THR A 102 -13.08 17.71 -2.06
CA THR A 102 -12.32 18.40 -3.12
C THR A 102 -11.63 17.45 -4.08
N ALA A 103 -11.25 16.24 -3.66
CA ALA A 103 -10.56 15.23 -4.49
C ALA A 103 -11.50 14.53 -5.49
N VAL A 104 -12.25 15.31 -6.30
CA VAL A 104 -13.37 14.82 -7.09
C VAL A 104 -13.38 15.43 -8.50
N VAL A 105 -13.66 14.60 -9.50
CA VAL A 105 -13.91 15.01 -10.89
C VAL A 105 -15.17 14.32 -11.41
N ALA A 106 -16.09 15.07 -11.99
CA ALA A 106 -17.35 14.54 -12.56
C ALA A 106 -18.11 13.60 -11.58
N ASN A 107 -18.19 13.98 -10.30
CA ASN A 107 -18.80 13.23 -9.20
C ASN A 107 -18.12 11.90 -8.81
N ALA A 108 -16.94 11.60 -9.36
CA ALA A 108 -16.13 10.46 -8.96
C ALA A 108 -14.93 10.88 -8.10
N SER A 109 -14.66 10.13 -7.03
CA SER A 109 -13.44 10.34 -6.24
C SER A 109 -12.22 9.93 -7.06
N ARG A 110 -11.17 10.76 -7.02
CA ARG A 110 -9.85 10.46 -7.56
C ARG A 110 -8.83 10.14 -6.47
N LEU A 111 -9.27 10.12 -5.23
CA LEU A 111 -8.47 9.76 -4.07
C LEU A 111 -8.21 8.25 -4.08
N ALA A 112 -6.94 7.86 -4.13
CA ALA A 112 -6.54 6.45 -4.17
C ALA A 112 -6.74 5.75 -2.81
N TYR A 113 -6.34 6.40 -1.73
CA TYR A 113 -6.44 5.92 -0.34
C TYR A 113 -6.28 7.07 0.64
N LEU A 114 -6.64 6.81 1.90
CA LEU A 114 -6.26 7.64 3.04
C LEU A 114 -5.28 6.89 3.94
N MET A 115 -4.23 7.57 4.37
CA MET A 115 -3.25 7.07 5.32
C MET A 115 -3.55 7.63 6.72
N LEU A 116 -3.70 6.73 7.69
CA LEU A 116 -3.96 7.04 9.10
C LEU A 116 -2.66 6.92 9.91
N PRO A 117 -2.09 8.02 10.42
CA PRO A 117 -0.93 8.00 11.29
C PRO A 117 -1.34 7.81 12.75
N LYS A 118 -0.39 7.48 13.61
CA LYS A 118 -0.42 7.57 15.09
C LYS A 118 -1.68 6.99 15.74
N THR A 119 -2.30 5.96 15.13
CA THR A 119 -3.41 5.26 15.76
C THR A 119 -2.90 4.52 17.00
N ASP A 120 -3.63 4.59 18.12
CA ASP A 120 -3.26 3.91 19.37
C ASP A 120 -3.97 2.55 19.54
N GLY A 121 -4.54 2.03 18.46
CA GLY A 121 -5.14 0.70 18.41
C GLY A 121 -6.37 0.60 17.52
N LEU A 122 -7.07 -0.53 17.60
CA LEU A 122 -8.23 -0.83 16.78
C LEU A 122 -9.35 0.22 16.90
N ALA A 123 -9.59 0.71 18.12
CA ALA A 123 -10.68 1.68 18.38
C ALA A 123 -10.49 2.98 17.59
N ASP A 124 -9.25 3.45 17.46
CA ASP A 124 -8.93 4.65 16.69
C ASP A 124 -9.15 4.43 15.19
N VAL A 125 -8.72 3.28 14.66
CA VAL A 125 -8.97 2.94 13.26
C VAL A 125 -10.47 2.83 12.96
N GLN A 126 -11.25 2.24 13.87
CA GLN A 126 -12.72 2.15 13.74
C GLN A 126 -13.39 3.52 13.80
N ARG A 127 -12.90 4.43 14.66
CA ARG A 127 -13.36 5.82 14.72
C ARG A 127 -13.07 6.57 13.42
N ALA A 128 -11.86 6.39 12.88
CA ALA A 128 -11.51 6.95 11.58
C ALA A 128 -12.41 6.43 10.47
N ILE A 129 -12.64 5.11 10.40
CA ILE A 129 -13.56 4.49 9.44
C ILE A 129 -14.96 5.12 9.53
N ALA A 130 -15.50 5.26 10.73
CA ALA A 130 -16.83 5.85 10.93
C ALA A 130 -16.89 7.30 10.41
N THR A 131 -15.89 8.12 10.72
CA THR A 131 -15.79 9.51 10.25
C THR A 131 -15.66 9.59 8.74
N ILE A 132 -14.76 8.83 8.13
CA ILE A 132 -14.54 8.83 6.68
C ILE A 132 -15.79 8.30 5.95
N SER A 133 -16.41 7.23 6.45
CA SER A 133 -17.65 6.66 5.90
C SER A 133 -18.79 7.67 5.92
N ARG A 134 -18.95 8.43 6.99
CA ARG A 134 -19.96 9.50 7.10
C ARG A 134 -19.76 10.55 6.02
N HIS A 135 -18.57 11.16 5.91
CA HIS A 135 -18.30 12.21 4.93
C HIS A 135 -18.38 11.73 3.47
N THR A 136 -17.98 10.49 3.20
CA THR A 136 -18.09 9.91 1.85
C THR A 136 -19.54 9.55 1.50
N SER A 137 -20.32 9.02 2.46
CA SER A 137 -21.73 8.66 2.26
C SER A 137 -22.61 9.90 2.07
N GLU A 138 -22.42 10.95 2.88
CA GLU A 138 -23.10 12.24 2.73
C GLU A 138 -22.86 12.85 1.34
N ALA A 139 -21.67 12.61 0.77
CA ALA A 139 -21.32 13.01 -0.58
C ALA A 139 -21.77 12.01 -1.67
N GLY A 140 -22.48 10.93 -1.33
CA GLY A 140 -22.91 9.89 -2.28
C GLY A 140 -21.75 9.10 -2.89
N ARG A 141 -20.64 8.92 -2.16
CA ARG A 141 -19.40 8.30 -2.66
C ARG A 141 -19.00 7.08 -1.89
N ARG A 142 -18.18 6.26 -2.54
CA ARG A 142 -17.56 5.10 -1.87
C ARG A 142 -16.41 5.58 -0.98
N MET A 143 -16.30 4.98 0.20
CA MET A 143 -15.16 5.16 1.09
C MET A 143 -13.85 4.72 0.39
N PRO A 144 -12.78 5.55 0.43
CA PRO A 144 -11.47 5.13 -0.06
C PRO A 144 -10.90 4.03 0.83
N PRO A 145 -10.04 3.15 0.30
CA PRO A 145 -9.29 2.21 1.13
C PRO A 145 -8.36 2.94 2.09
N LEU A 146 -8.01 2.25 3.18
CA LEU A 146 -7.15 2.78 4.22
C LEU A 146 -5.79 2.10 4.23
N HIS A 147 -4.76 2.92 4.37
CA HIS A 147 -3.44 2.51 4.78
C HIS A 147 -3.24 2.97 6.23
N VAL A 148 -2.73 2.11 7.10
CA VAL A 148 -2.56 2.43 8.53
C VAL A 148 -1.10 2.35 8.92
N LEU A 149 -0.62 3.39 9.60
CA LEU A 149 0.70 3.40 10.21
C LEU A 149 0.67 2.65 11.54
N ILE A 150 1.53 1.66 11.67
CA ILE A 150 1.78 0.95 12.91
C ILE A 150 3.06 1.52 13.51
N GLU A 151 2.90 2.42 14.46
CA GLU A 151 4.01 3.20 15.04
C GLU A 151 3.83 3.47 16.54
N THR A 152 2.76 2.92 17.12
CA THR A 152 2.46 2.93 18.55
C THR A 152 2.45 1.52 19.12
N HIS A 153 2.56 1.40 20.44
CA HIS A 153 2.47 0.12 21.11
C HIS A 153 1.08 -0.51 20.98
N GLY A 154 0.02 0.30 21.12
CA GLY A 154 -1.36 -0.17 21.03
C GLY A 154 -1.73 -0.62 19.60
N ALA A 155 -1.29 0.11 18.57
CA ALA A 155 -1.49 -0.34 17.19
C ALA A 155 -0.76 -1.66 16.88
N LEU A 156 0.44 -1.86 17.44
CA LEU A 156 1.17 -3.11 17.29
C LEU A 156 0.47 -4.26 18.03
N GLU A 157 -0.07 -4.02 19.22
CA GLU A 157 -0.85 -5.02 19.97
C GLU A 157 -2.10 -5.45 19.18
N ASP A 158 -2.78 -4.51 18.54
CA ASP A 158 -3.99 -4.75 17.75
C ASP A 158 -3.71 -5.09 16.26
N VAL A 159 -2.46 -5.28 15.84
CA VAL A 159 -2.08 -5.32 14.42
C VAL A 159 -2.85 -6.34 13.59
N HIS A 160 -3.11 -7.53 14.11
CA HIS A 160 -3.92 -8.54 13.42
C HIS A 160 -5.39 -8.15 13.30
N ARG A 161 -5.93 -7.48 14.32
CA ARG A 161 -7.32 -7.01 14.33
C ARG A 161 -7.50 -5.85 13.35
N ILE A 162 -6.53 -4.95 13.28
CA ILE A 162 -6.48 -3.85 12.30
C ILE A 162 -6.36 -4.41 10.88
N ALA A 163 -5.45 -5.37 10.65
CA ALA A 163 -5.29 -6.01 9.35
C ALA A 163 -6.56 -6.75 8.88
N ALA A 164 -7.37 -7.28 9.81
CA ALA A 164 -8.61 -7.98 9.47
C ALA A 164 -9.72 -7.06 8.94
N LEU A 165 -9.64 -5.74 9.18
CA LEU A 165 -10.66 -4.79 8.73
C LEU A 165 -10.76 -4.76 7.19
N PRO A 166 -11.97 -4.83 6.62
CA PRO A 166 -12.16 -4.87 5.17
C PRO A 166 -11.74 -3.58 4.46
N GLU A 167 -11.77 -2.44 5.15
CA GLU A 167 -11.39 -1.13 4.64
C GLU A 167 -9.88 -0.96 4.54
N VAL A 168 -9.10 -1.72 5.30
CA VAL A 168 -7.63 -1.64 5.33
C VAL A 168 -7.05 -2.40 4.14
N GLU A 169 -6.11 -1.79 3.42
CA GLU A 169 -5.36 -2.41 2.31
C GLU A 169 -3.89 -2.63 2.64
N SER A 170 -3.29 -1.74 3.43
CA SER A 170 -1.86 -1.76 3.75
C SER A 170 -1.62 -1.38 5.20
N LEU A 171 -0.63 -2.02 5.80
CA LEU A 171 -0.04 -1.59 7.07
C LEU A 171 1.39 -1.15 6.82
N SER A 172 1.72 0.03 7.28
CA SER A 172 3.05 0.61 7.13
C SER A 172 3.73 0.74 8.49
N PHE A 173 5.04 0.49 8.57
CA PHE A 173 5.77 0.62 9.82
C PHE A 173 6.34 2.03 9.98
N GLY A 174 6.00 2.74 11.06
CA GLY A 174 6.56 4.04 11.45
C GLY A 174 7.70 3.88 12.47
N VAL A 175 8.91 3.56 12.01
CA VAL A 175 10.05 3.23 12.88
C VAL A 175 10.48 4.37 13.79
N MET A 176 10.34 5.63 13.34
CA MET A 176 10.79 6.79 14.12
C MET A 176 9.94 6.96 15.37
N ASP A 177 8.63 7.03 15.20
CA ASP A 177 7.67 7.17 16.30
C ASP A 177 7.69 5.92 17.19
N PHE A 178 7.77 4.73 16.60
CA PHE A 178 7.86 3.48 17.36
C PHE A 178 9.09 3.47 18.30
N VAL A 179 10.27 3.83 17.81
CA VAL A 179 11.48 3.90 18.64
C VAL A 179 11.37 5.02 19.69
N SER A 180 10.83 6.18 19.31
CA SER A 180 10.62 7.31 20.22
C SER A 180 9.67 6.96 21.37
N ALA A 181 8.64 6.16 21.10
CA ALA A 181 7.68 5.68 22.11
C ALA A 181 8.30 4.75 23.18
N HIS A 182 9.56 4.36 23.02
CA HIS A 182 10.30 3.59 24.04
C HIS A 182 11.09 4.47 25.03
N TYR A 183 10.86 5.78 25.03
CA TYR A 183 11.40 6.72 26.04
C TYR A 183 12.95 6.64 26.18
N GLY A 184 13.65 6.42 25.10
CA GLY A 184 15.12 6.30 25.08
C GLY A 184 15.68 4.92 25.49
N ALA A 185 14.83 3.93 25.77
CA ALA A 185 15.29 2.57 26.06
C ALA A 185 15.84 1.84 24.82
N ILE A 186 15.42 2.25 23.62
CA ILE A 186 15.97 1.78 22.36
C ILE A 186 16.96 2.85 21.83
N PRO A 187 18.19 2.46 21.43
CA PRO A 187 19.16 3.42 20.94
C PRO A 187 18.72 4.01 19.56
N SER A 188 19.05 5.26 19.33
CA SER A 188 18.72 5.95 18.05
C SER A 188 19.26 5.24 16.81
N SER A 189 20.31 4.43 16.93
CA SER A 189 20.81 3.57 15.85
C SER A 189 19.78 2.55 15.35
N ALA A 190 18.76 2.23 16.15
CA ALA A 190 17.66 1.35 15.75
C ALA A 190 16.67 2.00 14.76
N MET A 191 16.76 3.31 14.53
CA MET A 191 15.97 4.02 13.51
C MET A 191 16.57 3.91 12.09
N ARG A 192 17.77 3.35 11.94
CA ARG A 192 18.50 3.25 10.67
C ARG A 192 19.28 1.94 10.56
N SER A 193 19.76 1.63 9.38
CA SER A 193 20.57 0.45 9.14
C SER A 193 21.94 0.52 9.84
N PRO A 194 22.45 -0.62 10.33
CA PRO A 194 21.80 -1.94 10.35
C PRO A 194 20.84 -2.15 11.54
N GLY A 195 20.81 -1.21 12.50
CA GLY A 195 20.11 -1.34 13.78
C GLY A 195 18.60 -1.58 13.62
N GLN A 196 17.95 -0.98 12.64
CA GLN A 196 16.53 -1.18 12.37
C GLN A 196 16.13 -2.64 12.02
N PHE A 197 17.11 -3.47 11.63
CA PHE A 197 16.90 -4.88 11.33
C PHE A 197 17.40 -5.82 12.43
N THR A 198 18.28 -5.33 13.31
CA THR A 198 18.96 -6.14 14.30
C THR A 198 18.49 -5.89 15.72
N HIS A 199 17.88 -4.73 16.01
CA HIS A 199 17.34 -4.48 17.34
C HIS A 199 16.09 -5.32 17.60
N PRO A 200 16.05 -6.17 18.66
CA PRO A 200 15.01 -7.19 18.84
C PRO A 200 13.58 -6.64 18.83
N LEU A 201 13.32 -5.51 19.50
CA LEU A 201 11.97 -4.91 19.55
C LEU A 201 11.52 -4.35 18.19
N VAL A 202 12.45 -3.78 17.41
CA VAL A 202 12.16 -3.27 16.07
C VAL A 202 11.95 -4.41 15.08
N ALA A 203 12.80 -5.43 15.12
CA ALA A 203 12.65 -6.65 14.32
C ALA A 203 11.33 -7.38 14.62
N ARG A 204 10.95 -7.49 15.90
CA ARG A 204 9.66 -8.04 16.34
C ARG A 204 8.49 -7.27 15.68
N ALA A 205 8.49 -5.95 15.79
CA ALA A 205 7.41 -5.12 15.20
C ALA A 205 7.30 -5.34 13.69
N LYS A 206 8.43 -5.38 12.97
CA LYS A 206 8.44 -5.67 11.52
C LYS A 206 7.85 -7.04 11.20
N LEU A 207 8.22 -8.08 11.94
CA LEU A 207 7.70 -9.44 11.73
C LEU A 207 6.20 -9.52 12.02
N GLU A 208 5.71 -8.91 13.09
CA GLU A 208 4.29 -8.92 13.46
C GLU A 208 3.43 -8.18 12.41
N ILE A 209 3.88 -7.01 11.92
CA ILE A 209 3.18 -6.26 10.87
C ILE A 209 3.11 -7.08 9.58
N SER A 210 4.22 -7.64 9.14
CA SER A 210 4.29 -8.45 7.93
C SER A 210 3.41 -9.70 8.04
N ALA A 211 3.51 -10.42 9.16
CA ALA A 211 2.69 -11.61 9.42
C ALA A 211 1.19 -11.30 9.43
N ALA A 212 0.77 -10.20 10.07
CA ALA A 212 -0.61 -9.75 10.09
C ALA A 212 -1.12 -9.41 8.68
N CYS A 213 -0.33 -8.69 7.89
CA CYS A 213 -0.68 -8.37 6.51
C CYS A 213 -0.88 -9.64 5.68
N HIS A 214 0.06 -10.57 5.71
CA HIS A 214 -0.05 -11.80 4.92
C HIS A 214 -1.22 -12.68 5.37
N ALA A 215 -1.49 -12.78 6.68
CA ALA A 215 -2.64 -13.52 7.21
C ALA A 215 -3.98 -13.01 6.67
N HIS A 216 -4.10 -11.72 6.38
CA HIS A 216 -5.33 -11.07 5.94
C HIS A 216 -5.31 -10.59 4.48
N GLY A 217 -4.30 -10.99 3.69
CA GLY A 217 -4.16 -10.61 2.28
C GLY A 217 -3.98 -9.11 2.07
N LYS A 218 -3.28 -8.44 3.00
CA LYS A 218 -2.93 -7.01 2.96
C LYS A 218 -1.48 -6.81 2.54
N VAL A 219 -1.10 -5.57 2.26
CA VAL A 219 0.25 -5.22 1.81
C VAL A 219 1.08 -4.68 2.98
N PRO A 220 2.18 -5.37 3.39
CA PRO A 220 3.11 -4.83 4.36
C PRO A 220 4.02 -3.81 3.67
N SER A 221 4.04 -2.58 4.20
CA SER A 221 4.87 -1.47 3.72
C SER A 221 5.98 -1.17 4.72
N HIS A 222 7.23 -1.35 4.30
CA HIS A 222 8.41 -1.12 5.15
C HIS A 222 8.62 0.38 5.40
N ASN A 223 9.23 0.70 6.54
CA ASN A 223 9.58 2.06 6.91
C ASN A 223 10.59 2.70 5.95
N VAL A 224 10.70 4.01 6.05
CA VAL A 224 11.65 4.82 5.26
C VAL A 224 13.10 4.47 5.56
N THR A 225 13.97 4.70 4.58
CA THR A 225 15.42 4.89 4.78
C THR A 225 15.69 6.37 4.91
N THR A 226 16.30 6.78 6.01
CA THR A 226 16.60 8.21 6.26
C THR A 226 17.81 8.73 5.49
N ASP A 227 18.62 7.85 4.89
CA ASP A 227 19.67 8.27 3.98
C ASP A 227 19.08 8.64 2.62
N ILE A 228 19.19 9.93 2.28
CA ILE A 228 18.69 10.47 1.00
C ILE A 228 19.78 10.63 -0.07
N LYS A 229 21.04 10.38 0.29
CA LYS A 229 22.20 10.56 -0.59
C LYS A 229 22.70 9.25 -1.17
N ASP A 230 22.79 8.22 -0.33
CA ASP A 230 23.33 6.92 -0.73
C ASP A 230 22.19 5.94 -1.07
N THR A 231 21.98 5.75 -2.37
CA THR A 231 20.98 4.80 -2.87
C THR A 231 21.34 3.35 -2.59
N ALA A 232 22.61 3.01 -2.32
CA ALA A 232 23.00 1.66 -1.94
C ALA A 232 22.42 1.26 -0.57
N VAL A 233 22.31 2.22 0.36
CA VAL A 233 21.63 1.99 1.64
C VAL A 233 20.15 1.68 1.41
N VAL A 234 19.48 2.43 0.52
CA VAL A 234 18.07 2.20 0.18
C VAL A 234 17.87 0.81 -0.44
N THR A 235 18.72 0.43 -1.38
CA THR A 235 18.71 -0.88 -2.02
C THR A 235 18.92 -2.00 -0.98
N GLY A 236 19.89 -1.83 -0.08
CA GLY A 236 20.15 -2.78 1.00
C GLY A 236 18.97 -2.93 1.96
N ASP A 237 18.36 -1.81 2.37
CA ASP A 237 17.20 -1.80 3.25
C ASP A 237 15.98 -2.46 2.59
N ALA A 238 15.68 -2.13 1.34
CA ALA A 238 14.59 -2.73 0.58
C ALA A 238 14.79 -4.25 0.37
N GLY A 239 16.01 -4.67 0.03
CA GLY A 239 16.37 -6.09 -0.12
C GLY A 239 16.19 -6.88 1.17
N ARG A 240 16.68 -6.36 2.31
CA ARG A 240 16.49 -6.98 3.62
C ARG A 240 15.04 -7.02 4.04
N ALA A 241 14.30 -5.92 3.81
CA ALA A 241 12.88 -5.87 4.11
C ALA A 241 12.10 -6.97 3.37
N ALA A 242 12.40 -7.20 2.09
CA ALA A 242 11.75 -8.25 1.30
C ALA A 242 12.19 -9.66 1.72
N GLN A 243 13.51 -9.90 1.78
CA GLN A 243 14.06 -11.25 1.93
C GLN A 243 13.99 -11.78 3.35
N GLU A 244 14.20 -10.91 4.36
CA GLU A 244 14.27 -11.33 5.76
C GLU A 244 12.92 -11.13 6.49
N PHE A 245 12.10 -10.15 6.05
CA PHE A 245 10.89 -9.74 6.77
C PHE A 245 9.60 -9.85 5.95
N GLY A 246 9.67 -10.21 4.66
CA GLY A 246 8.49 -10.45 3.82
C GLY A 246 7.73 -9.19 3.42
N TYR A 247 8.35 -8.02 3.42
CA TYR A 247 7.73 -6.79 2.93
C TYR A 247 7.67 -6.77 1.41
N THR A 248 6.56 -6.27 0.89
CA THR A 248 6.36 -6.16 -0.57
C THR A 248 6.25 -4.72 -1.05
N ARG A 249 6.32 -3.76 -0.14
CA ARG A 249 6.24 -2.32 -0.38
C ARG A 249 7.14 -1.57 0.60
N MET A 250 7.59 -0.37 0.24
CA MET A 250 8.42 0.48 1.09
C MET A 250 8.13 1.96 0.86
N TRP A 251 8.27 2.77 1.91
CA TRP A 251 8.16 4.22 1.82
C TRP A 251 9.39 4.86 1.21
N SER A 252 9.16 5.94 0.49
CA SER A 252 10.17 6.87 0.01
C SER A 252 9.85 8.28 0.51
N ILE A 253 10.85 9.00 0.97
CA ILE A 253 10.78 10.41 1.38
C ILE A 253 11.62 11.32 0.49
N HIS A 254 12.30 10.75 -0.50
CA HIS A 254 13.11 11.50 -1.46
C HIS A 254 13.02 10.86 -2.85
N PRO A 255 12.88 11.65 -3.94
CA PRO A 255 12.76 11.12 -5.30
C PRO A 255 13.85 10.14 -5.72
N ASN A 256 15.11 10.35 -5.25
CA ASN A 256 16.23 9.44 -5.57
C ASN A 256 16.02 8.01 -5.05
N GLN A 257 15.17 7.81 -4.04
CA GLN A 257 14.89 6.50 -3.45
C GLN A 257 13.93 5.66 -4.29
N ILE A 258 13.05 6.30 -5.07
CA ILE A 258 11.96 5.63 -5.79
C ILE A 258 12.49 4.55 -6.72
N LYS A 259 13.43 4.88 -7.60
CA LYS A 259 13.98 3.91 -8.56
C LYS A 259 14.66 2.72 -7.86
N ALA A 260 15.42 2.99 -6.79
CA ALA A 260 16.10 1.94 -6.03
C ALA A 260 15.09 0.99 -5.36
N ILE A 261 14.03 1.53 -4.75
CA ILE A 261 12.95 0.73 -4.15
C ILE A 261 12.23 -0.10 -5.22
N VAL A 262 11.82 0.54 -6.33
CA VAL A 262 11.08 -0.14 -7.40
C VAL A 262 11.92 -1.27 -8.00
N GLN A 263 13.18 -1.04 -8.30
CA GLN A 263 14.06 -2.07 -8.84
C GLN A 263 14.33 -3.22 -7.88
N THR A 264 14.39 -2.94 -6.57
CA THR A 264 14.71 -3.98 -5.57
C THR A 264 13.49 -4.82 -5.17
N LEU A 265 12.31 -4.20 -5.09
CA LEU A 265 11.10 -4.88 -4.63
C LEU A 265 10.23 -5.45 -5.76
N SER A 266 10.43 -5.01 -7.00
CA SER A 266 9.72 -5.62 -8.15
C SER A 266 10.31 -6.99 -8.45
N PRO A 267 9.47 -7.95 -8.86
CA PRO A 267 9.97 -9.24 -9.36
C PRO A 267 10.90 -9.03 -10.56
N ALA A 268 11.94 -9.85 -10.66
CA ALA A 268 12.86 -9.83 -11.79
C ALA A 268 12.20 -10.38 -13.06
N ASP A 269 12.74 -10.04 -14.24
CA ASP A 269 12.17 -10.44 -15.52
C ASP A 269 12.17 -11.98 -15.73
N ASP A 270 13.16 -12.69 -15.20
CA ASP A 270 13.24 -14.15 -15.20
C ASP A 270 12.18 -14.77 -14.29
N GLU A 271 11.94 -14.22 -13.09
CA GLU A 271 10.84 -14.66 -12.20
C GLU A 271 9.47 -14.47 -12.85
N ILE A 272 9.27 -13.34 -13.55
CA ILE A 272 8.04 -13.06 -14.31
C ILE A 272 7.89 -14.04 -15.45
N GLY A 273 8.98 -14.34 -16.16
CA GLY A 273 9.02 -15.31 -17.27
C GLY A 273 8.67 -16.72 -16.81
N GLU A 274 9.28 -17.19 -15.72
CA GLU A 274 8.99 -18.49 -15.13
C GLU A 274 7.53 -18.57 -14.64
N ALA A 275 7.06 -17.57 -13.92
CA ALA A 275 5.69 -17.50 -13.44
C ALA A 275 4.68 -17.57 -14.58
N ALA A 276 4.93 -16.87 -15.69
CA ALA A 276 4.09 -16.92 -16.88
C ALA A 276 4.05 -18.33 -17.50
N GLN A 277 5.20 -18.99 -17.64
CA GLN A 277 5.28 -20.33 -18.20
C GLN A 277 4.52 -21.36 -17.36
N ILE A 278 4.71 -21.34 -16.04
CA ILE A 278 4.05 -22.26 -15.11
C ILE A 278 2.52 -22.07 -15.18
N LEU A 279 2.03 -20.83 -15.11
CA LEU A 279 0.60 -20.56 -15.12
C LEU A 279 -0.05 -20.82 -16.48
N LEU A 280 0.66 -20.64 -17.58
CA LEU A 280 0.17 -21.02 -18.91
C LEU A 280 0.04 -22.54 -19.05
N LYS A 281 1.06 -23.31 -18.63
CA LYS A 281 0.99 -24.78 -18.59
C LYS A 281 -0.17 -25.25 -17.70
N ALA A 282 -0.33 -24.66 -16.51
CA ALA A 282 -1.44 -24.97 -15.60
C ALA A 282 -2.81 -24.73 -16.25
N ARG A 283 -2.98 -23.60 -16.94
CA ARG A 283 -4.20 -23.27 -17.68
C ARG A 283 -4.52 -24.35 -18.75
N ASP A 284 -3.51 -24.79 -19.49
CA ASP A 284 -3.66 -25.75 -20.60
C ASP A 284 -4.10 -27.13 -20.10
N VAL A 285 -3.79 -27.51 -18.84
CA VAL A 285 -4.28 -28.74 -18.18
C VAL A 285 -5.44 -28.44 -17.20
N GLN A 286 -6.18 -27.35 -17.42
CA GLN A 286 -7.35 -26.97 -16.61
C GLN A 286 -7.04 -26.82 -15.11
N TRP A 287 -5.84 -26.27 -14.80
CA TRP A 287 -5.32 -26.02 -13.45
C TRP A 287 -5.07 -27.30 -12.61
N GLY A 288 -4.92 -28.43 -13.27
CA GLY A 288 -4.39 -29.65 -12.67
C GLY A 288 -2.90 -29.53 -12.35
N PRO A 289 -2.30 -30.54 -11.68
CA PRO A 289 -0.86 -30.57 -11.43
C PRO A 289 -0.05 -30.64 -12.73
N ILE A 290 1.09 -29.95 -12.75
CA ILE A 290 2.05 -29.95 -13.88
C ILE A 290 3.46 -30.24 -13.38
N GLN A 291 4.32 -30.63 -14.33
CA GLN A 291 5.77 -30.63 -14.11
C GLN A 291 6.43 -29.51 -14.91
N HIS A 292 7.30 -28.73 -14.28
CA HIS A 292 8.11 -27.70 -14.90
C HIS A 292 9.53 -27.74 -14.31
N ASP A 293 10.54 -27.85 -15.18
CA ASP A 293 11.97 -27.94 -14.82
C ASP A 293 12.29 -28.95 -13.70
N GLY A 294 11.63 -30.13 -13.77
CA GLY A 294 11.82 -31.21 -12.79
C GLY A 294 11.03 -31.07 -11.48
N ALA A 295 10.37 -29.92 -11.25
CA ALA A 295 9.54 -29.69 -10.08
C ALA A 295 8.05 -29.90 -10.37
N LEU A 296 7.32 -30.41 -9.35
CA LEU A 296 5.86 -30.53 -9.39
C LEU A 296 5.22 -29.22 -8.92
N HIS A 297 4.24 -28.73 -9.67
CA HIS A 297 3.45 -27.56 -9.36
C HIS A 297 1.96 -27.89 -9.34
N ASP A 298 1.25 -27.32 -8.39
CA ASP A 298 -0.20 -27.45 -8.22
C ASP A 298 -0.83 -26.11 -7.78
N ARG A 299 -2.09 -26.12 -7.37
CA ARG A 299 -2.81 -24.90 -6.95
C ARG A 299 -2.15 -24.15 -5.78
N ALA A 300 -1.40 -24.83 -4.93
CA ALA A 300 -0.70 -24.18 -3.82
C ALA A 300 0.43 -23.28 -4.35
N SER A 301 1.27 -23.82 -5.25
CA SER A 301 2.36 -23.06 -5.87
C SER A 301 1.85 -22.03 -6.91
N TYR A 302 0.76 -22.31 -7.64
CA TYR A 302 0.21 -21.37 -8.62
C TYR A 302 -0.19 -20.02 -8.01
N ARG A 303 -0.62 -19.98 -6.75
CA ARG A 303 -0.91 -18.72 -6.04
C ARG A 303 0.33 -17.85 -5.90
N TYR A 304 1.47 -18.46 -5.62
CA TYR A 304 2.76 -17.75 -5.53
C TYR A 304 3.11 -17.14 -6.90
N TYR A 305 3.08 -17.92 -7.95
CA TYR A 305 3.41 -17.43 -9.30
C TYR A 305 2.41 -16.38 -9.82
N TRP A 306 1.14 -16.53 -9.47
CA TRP A 306 0.15 -15.49 -9.76
C TRP A 306 0.48 -14.17 -9.05
N SER A 307 0.91 -14.22 -7.79
CA SER A 307 1.33 -13.03 -7.04
C SER A 307 2.57 -12.36 -7.65
N ILE A 308 3.52 -13.13 -8.21
CA ILE A 308 4.66 -12.59 -8.95
C ILE A 308 4.18 -11.80 -10.17
N LEU A 309 3.27 -12.35 -10.98
CA LEU A 309 2.72 -11.62 -12.14
C LEU A 309 1.95 -10.37 -11.73
N GLN A 310 1.16 -10.44 -10.64
CA GLN A 310 0.42 -9.28 -10.14
C GLN A 310 1.38 -8.16 -9.68
N ARG A 311 2.44 -8.50 -8.96
CA ARG A 311 3.44 -7.53 -8.50
C ARG A 311 4.23 -6.95 -9.67
N GLY A 312 4.63 -7.79 -10.64
CA GLY A 312 5.27 -7.32 -11.86
C GLY A 312 4.39 -6.33 -12.62
N HIS A 313 3.10 -6.65 -12.80
CA HIS A 313 2.15 -5.76 -13.45
C HIS A 313 1.98 -4.42 -12.68
N ALA A 314 1.81 -4.48 -11.37
CA ALA A 314 1.68 -3.28 -10.52
C ALA A 314 2.95 -2.42 -10.50
N GLY A 315 4.13 -3.06 -10.66
CA GLY A 315 5.42 -2.39 -10.79
C GLY A 315 5.73 -1.87 -12.20
N GLY A 316 4.82 -2.04 -13.15
CA GLY A 316 5.01 -1.59 -14.54
C GLY A 316 5.92 -2.48 -15.39
N ALA A 317 6.24 -3.70 -14.94
CA ALA A 317 7.02 -4.64 -15.73
C ALA A 317 6.30 -5.07 -17.02
N ALA A 318 7.05 -5.29 -18.07
CA ALA A 318 6.54 -5.82 -19.34
C ALA A 318 6.18 -7.30 -19.15
N LEU A 319 4.89 -7.61 -19.07
CA LEU A 319 4.44 -8.99 -18.98
C LEU A 319 4.49 -9.68 -20.36
N PRO A 320 4.83 -10.99 -20.42
CA PRO A 320 4.71 -11.76 -21.64
C PRO A 320 3.30 -11.64 -22.25
N ALA A 321 3.20 -11.43 -23.56
CA ALA A 321 1.94 -11.17 -24.27
C ALA A 321 0.83 -12.21 -23.97
N ALA A 322 1.22 -13.47 -23.77
CA ALA A 322 0.30 -14.56 -23.48
C ALA A 322 -0.44 -14.43 -22.14
N VAL A 323 0.13 -13.73 -21.16
CA VAL A 323 -0.47 -13.48 -19.83
C VAL A 323 -0.97 -12.04 -19.65
N ALA A 324 -0.55 -11.12 -20.50
CA ALA A 324 -0.94 -9.70 -20.42
C ALA A 324 -2.47 -9.51 -20.49
N SER A 325 -3.17 -10.37 -21.25
CA SER A 325 -4.62 -10.35 -21.34
C SER A 325 -5.34 -10.58 -20.00
N TRP A 326 -4.72 -11.31 -19.07
CA TRP A 326 -5.29 -11.52 -17.73
C TRP A 326 -5.39 -10.23 -16.89
N PHE A 327 -4.62 -9.20 -17.26
CA PHE A 327 -4.60 -7.90 -16.57
C PHE A 327 -5.41 -6.82 -17.32
N ALA A 328 -5.72 -7.04 -18.62
CA ALA A 328 -6.53 -6.12 -19.40
C ALA A 328 -8.02 -6.19 -18.99
N GLU A 329 -8.52 -7.35 -18.60
CA GLU A 329 -9.92 -7.59 -18.23
C GLU A 329 -10.28 -7.03 -16.84
N THR A 330 -9.31 -6.77 -15.97
CA THR A 330 -9.55 -6.32 -14.59
C THR A 330 -10.05 -4.86 -14.52
N LYS A 331 -9.89 -4.06 -15.57
CA LYS A 331 -10.37 -2.66 -15.61
C LYS A 331 -11.90 -2.54 -15.69
N THR A 332 -12.61 -3.61 -16.02
CA THR A 332 -14.08 -3.61 -16.21
C THR A 332 -14.88 -4.31 -15.10
N ALA A 333 -14.24 -5.03 -14.19
CA ALA A 333 -14.92 -5.87 -13.19
C ALA A 333 -15.17 -5.20 -11.82
N THR A 334 -14.93 -3.89 -11.68
CA THR A 334 -15.20 -3.15 -10.43
C THR A 334 -16.63 -2.57 -10.36
N THR A 335 -17.57 -3.08 -11.15
CA THR A 335 -19.00 -2.77 -11.00
C THR A 335 -19.68 -3.83 -10.13
N ALA A 336 -19.83 -3.49 -8.87
CA ALA A 336 -20.84 -3.85 -7.89
C ALA A 336 -21.80 -5.01 -8.21
N THR A 337 -21.76 -6.07 -7.40
CA THR A 337 -22.96 -6.86 -7.09
C THR A 337 -23.60 -6.23 -5.85
N PRO A 338 -24.85 -5.75 -5.89
CA PRO A 338 -25.55 -5.29 -4.70
C PRO A 338 -25.87 -6.50 -3.82
N ILE A 339 -25.56 -6.39 -2.53
CA ILE A 339 -25.98 -7.34 -1.52
C ILE A 339 -27.51 -7.22 -1.40
N SER A 340 -28.22 -8.25 -1.88
CA SER A 340 -29.65 -8.41 -1.66
C SER A 340 -29.89 -8.72 -0.18
N THR A 341 -30.42 -7.75 0.54
CA THR A 341 -30.99 -7.95 1.87
C THR A 341 -32.34 -8.65 1.70
N THR A 342 -32.35 -9.96 1.80
CA THR A 342 -33.61 -10.70 1.97
C THR A 342 -33.94 -10.69 3.46
N GLN A 343 -34.89 -9.83 3.84
CA GLN A 343 -35.57 -9.95 5.11
C GLN A 343 -36.40 -11.27 5.07
N GLN A 344 -36.17 -12.16 6.02
CA GLN A 344 -37.12 -13.20 6.36
C GLN A 344 -37.80 -12.81 7.67
N HIS A 345 -39.11 -12.81 7.60
CA HIS A 345 -40.07 -12.65 8.72
C HIS A 345 -39.95 -13.73 9.75
#